data_4514537602de1f2332d047eb74a64621
#
_entry.id   4514537602de1f2332d047eb74a64621
#
_cell.length_a   1.000
_cell.length_b   1.000
_cell.length_c   1.000
_cell.angle_alpha   90.00
_cell.angle_beta   90.00
_cell.angle_gamma   90.00
#
_symmetry.space_group_name_H-M   'P 1'
#
loop_
_entity.id
_entity.type
_entity.pdbx_description
1 polymer ?
#
loop_
_entity_poly.entity_id
_entity_poly.type
_entity_poly.pdbx_seq_one_letter_code
_entity_poly.pdbx_strand_id
1 'polypeptide(L)'
;LQIFKENGIKIVPVLGGATGRIGDPSGKDKERELKSFDVLDSHLAFQAEQFAKFLDFEGVPNNAQMVNNLDFYKNMNVLDFLRDVGKTLTVNYMSSKESVKKRVETGLSFTEFSYQLLQAYDFQCLYANNDVILQMGGSDQWGNITSGTEFIRKNVSGKAYALTTPLLTKA
;
A
#
# COMPACT_ATOMS: atom_id res chain seq x y z
N LEU A 1 6.37 -15.20 1.63
CA LEU A 1 7.59 -14.36 1.78
C LEU A 1 8.85 -15.21 1.81
N GLN A 2 8.89 -16.30 2.58
CA GLN A 2 10.09 -17.13 2.76
C GLN A 2 10.65 -17.67 1.44
N ILE A 3 9.79 -18.16 0.53
CA ILE A 3 10.19 -18.63 -0.80
C ILE A 3 10.96 -17.55 -1.57
N PHE A 4 10.53 -16.31 -1.53
CA PHE A 4 11.24 -15.19 -2.20
C PHE A 4 12.62 -14.96 -1.56
N LYS A 5 12.68 -14.95 -0.23
CA LYS A 5 13.94 -14.79 0.51
C LYS A 5 14.95 -15.90 0.19
N GLU A 6 14.51 -17.17 0.18
CA GLU A 6 15.35 -18.34 -0.15
C GLU A 6 15.87 -18.30 -1.59
N ASN A 7 15.17 -17.61 -2.49
CA ASN A 7 15.60 -17.38 -3.86
C ASN A 7 16.37 -16.06 -4.06
N GLY A 8 16.91 -15.47 -3.00
CA GLY A 8 17.76 -14.28 -3.07
C GLY A 8 17.02 -12.97 -3.34
N ILE A 9 15.69 -12.96 -3.28
CA ILE A 9 14.89 -11.76 -3.52
C ILE A 9 14.82 -10.94 -2.23
N LYS A 10 15.17 -9.65 -2.34
CA LYS A 10 15.04 -8.69 -1.24
C LYS A 10 13.56 -8.38 -0.98
N ILE A 11 13.17 -8.41 0.28
CA ILE A 11 11.80 -8.11 0.72
C ILE A 11 11.77 -6.73 1.37
N VAL A 12 10.79 -5.93 0.99
CA VAL A 12 10.56 -4.59 1.55
C VAL A 12 9.18 -4.56 2.22
N PRO A 13 9.09 -4.87 3.53
CA PRO A 13 7.85 -4.68 4.28
C PRO A 13 7.51 -3.20 4.38
N VAL A 14 6.26 -2.85 4.07
CA VAL A 14 5.77 -1.46 4.16
C VAL A 14 4.87 -1.31 5.36
N LEU A 15 5.27 -0.46 6.30
CA LEU A 15 4.44 -0.03 7.41
C LEU A 15 3.53 1.11 6.97
N GLY A 16 2.24 0.98 7.24
CA GLY A 16 1.21 1.92 6.81
C GLY A 16 1.09 3.16 7.71
N GLY A 17 2.18 3.90 7.96
CA GLY A 17 2.15 5.11 8.79
C GLY A 17 1.29 6.24 8.22
N ALA A 18 1.26 6.41 6.90
CA ALA A 18 0.35 7.34 6.23
C ALA A 18 -1.02 6.70 5.97
N THR A 19 -1.02 5.54 5.30
CA THR A 19 -2.26 4.87 4.88
C THR A 19 -3.10 4.38 6.06
N GLY A 20 -2.49 4.04 7.19
CA GLY A 20 -3.20 3.71 8.43
C GLY A 20 -4.02 4.87 9.02
N ARG A 21 -3.64 6.13 8.71
CA ARG A 21 -4.35 7.33 9.14
C ARG A 21 -5.60 7.62 8.30
N ILE A 22 -5.68 7.03 7.12
CA ILE A 22 -6.77 7.21 6.16
C ILE A 22 -7.79 6.06 6.26
N GLY A 23 -7.31 4.83 6.32
CA GLY A 23 -8.14 3.63 6.38
C GLY A 23 -8.45 3.04 5.00
N ASP A 24 -8.07 1.77 4.83
CA ASP A 24 -8.33 1.01 3.60
C ASP A 24 -9.79 0.57 3.53
N PRO A 25 -10.56 0.94 2.49
CA PRO A 25 -11.93 0.48 2.29
C PRO A 25 -12.04 -0.97 1.84
N SER A 26 -10.94 -1.59 1.39
CA SER A 26 -10.94 -2.95 0.82
C SER A 26 -11.46 -3.99 1.81
N GLY A 27 -12.43 -4.80 1.36
CA GLY A 27 -13.04 -5.86 2.18
C GLY A 27 -13.89 -5.36 3.35
N LYS A 28 -14.34 -4.11 3.33
CA LYS A 28 -15.18 -3.51 4.38
C LYS A 28 -16.51 -2.99 3.84
N ASP A 29 -17.56 -3.17 4.62
CA ASP A 29 -18.90 -2.69 4.30
C ASP A 29 -19.19 -1.29 4.85
N LYS A 30 -18.38 -0.83 5.83
CA LYS A 30 -18.52 0.47 6.49
C LYS A 30 -17.20 1.21 6.53
N GLU A 31 -17.28 2.54 6.61
CA GLU A 31 -16.12 3.41 6.82
C GLU A 31 -15.38 3.04 8.11
N ARG A 32 -14.06 3.08 8.05
CA ARG A 32 -13.23 2.82 9.22
C ARG A 32 -13.29 3.99 10.18
N GLU A 33 -13.43 3.71 11.44
CA GLU A 33 -13.24 4.69 12.50
C GLU A 33 -11.77 5.13 12.55
N LEU A 34 -11.56 6.45 12.53
CA LEU A 34 -10.22 7.03 12.62
C LEU A 34 -9.67 6.86 14.03
N LYS A 35 -8.53 6.23 14.15
CA LYS A 35 -7.81 6.04 15.40
C LYS A 35 -6.90 7.23 15.70
N SER A 36 -6.60 7.45 16.99
CA SER A 36 -5.58 8.43 17.38
C SER A 36 -4.19 8.04 16.84
N PHE A 37 -3.33 9.02 16.65
CA PHE A 37 -1.98 8.78 16.13
C PHE A 37 -1.16 7.89 17.07
N ASP A 38 -1.28 8.04 18.38
CA ASP A 38 -0.58 7.20 19.36
C ASP A 38 -0.97 5.71 19.24
N VAL A 39 -2.26 5.43 18.99
CA VAL A 39 -2.73 4.06 18.74
C VAL A 39 -2.17 3.52 17.43
N LEU A 40 -2.13 4.35 16.38
CA LEU A 40 -1.56 3.94 15.09
C LEU A 40 -0.05 3.66 15.22
N ASP A 41 0.69 4.53 15.89
CA ASP A 41 2.12 4.36 16.08
C ASP A 41 2.44 3.10 16.91
N SER A 42 1.63 2.79 17.94
CA SER A 42 1.76 1.53 18.68
C SER A 42 1.51 0.29 17.81
N HIS A 43 0.54 0.37 16.88
CA HIS A 43 0.30 -0.72 15.92
C HIS A 43 1.46 -0.90 14.94
N LEU A 44 2.08 0.20 14.48
CA LEU A 44 3.25 0.13 13.59
C LEU A 44 4.44 -0.54 14.30
N ALA A 45 4.70 -0.18 15.56
CA ALA A 45 5.74 -0.80 16.35
C ALA A 45 5.51 -2.31 16.50
N PHE A 46 4.29 -2.72 16.83
CA PHE A 46 3.93 -4.13 16.93
C PHE A 46 4.08 -4.89 15.60
N GLN A 47 3.69 -4.28 14.48
CA GLN A 47 3.88 -4.87 13.15
C GLN A 47 5.37 -5.03 12.81
N ALA A 48 6.20 -4.04 13.14
CA ALA A 48 7.63 -4.10 12.93
C ALA A 48 8.27 -5.27 13.71
N GLU A 49 7.89 -5.45 14.98
CA GLU A 49 8.32 -6.59 15.79
C GLU A 49 7.90 -7.93 15.20
N GLN A 50 6.70 -8.00 14.61
CA GLN A 50 6.23 -9.23 13.96
C GLN A 50 7.04 -9.53 12.71
N PHE A 51 7.34 -8.55 11.86
CA PHE A 51 8.19 -8.76 10.69
C PHE A 51 9.58 -9.24 11.06
N ALA A 52 10.15 -8.75 12.17
CA ALA A 52 11.46 -9.17 12.67
C ALA A 52 11.52 -10.66 13.06
N LYS A 53 10.38 -11.31 13.28
CA LYS A 53 10.34 -12.77 13.54
C LYS A 53 10.46 -13.63 12.28
N PHE A 54 10.21 -13.07 11.10
CA PHE A 54 10.15 -13.80 9.84
C PHE A 54 11.19 -13.38 8.81
N LEU A 55 11.75 -12.18 8.98
CA LEU A 55 12.66 -11.56 8.02
C LEU A 55 13.95 -11.15 8.72
N ASP A 56 15.09 -11.38 8.07
CA ASP A 56 16.38 -10.89 8.53
C ASP A 56 16.62 -9.50 7.96
N PHE A 57 16.86 -8.55 8.84
CA PHE A 57 17.15 -7.15 8.49
C PHE A 57 18.64 -6.86 8.45
N GLU A 58 19.46 -7.78 8.95
CA GLU A 58 20.92 -7.68 9.00
C GLU A 58 21.57 -9.05 8.78
N GLY A 59 22.85 -9.07 8.46
CA GLY A 59 23.67 -10.30 8.47
C GLY A 59 23.52 -11.24 7.27
N VAL A 60 22.67 -10.93 6.28
CA VAL A 60 22.49 -11.73 5.05
C VAL A 60 22.57 -10.86 3.79
N PRO A 61 22.99 -11.40 2.64
CA PRO A 61 23.19 -10.59 1.43
C PRO A 61 21.91 -9.89 0.91
N ASN A 62 20.74 -10.48 1.14
CA ASN A 62 19.44 -9.97 0.72
C ASN A 62 18.59 -9.52 1.92
N ASN A 63 19.20 -8.79 2.84
CA ASN A 63 18.52 -8.22 4.00
C ASN A 63 17.18 -7.58 3.61
N ALA A 64 16.15 -7.84 4.37
CA ALA A 64 14.89 -7.09 4.26
C ALA A 64 15.11 -5.62 4.62
N GLN A 65 14.32 -4.75 4.03
CA GLN A 65 14.36 -3.32 4.33
C GLN A 65 12.95 -2.84 4.71
N MET A 66 12.75 -2.53 5.98
CA MET A 66 11.47 -1.99 6.43
C MET A 66 11.34 -0.52 6.04
N VAL A 67 10.18 -0.16 5.51
CA VAL A 67 9.86 1.21 5.10
C VAL A 67 8.55 1.65 5.73
N ASN A 68 8.52 2.87 6.25
CA ASN A 68 7.28 3.52 6.68
C ASN A 68 6.80 4.46 5.59
N ASN A 69 5.61 4.22 5.02
CA ASN A 69 5.11 5.05 3.93
C ASN A 69 4.82 6.51 4.33
N LEU A 70 4.75 6.82 5.63
CA LEU A 70 4.67 8.21 6.09
C LEU A 70 5.84 9.06 5.59
N ASP A 71 7.00 8.45 5.41
CA ASP A 71 8.20 9.15 4.94
C ASP A 71 8.05 9.70 3.51
N PHE A 72 7.19 9.10 2.69
CA PHE A 72 6.93 9.57 1.33
C PHE A 72 6.13 10.88 1.28
N TYR A 73 5.45 11.23 2.37
CA TYR A 73 4.54 12.37 2.43
C TYR A 73 5.05 13.53 3.30
N LYS A 74 6.14 13.35 4.04
CA LYS A 74 6.63 14.35 5.02
C LYS A 74 6.83 15.75 4.45
N ASN A 75 7.26 15.84 3.20
CA ASN A 75 7.57 17.12 2.53
C ASN A 75 6.56 17.45 1.42
N MET A 76 5.45 16.74 1.34
CA MET A 76 4.42 16.92 0.33
C MET A 76 3.23 17.66 0.94
N ASN A 77 2.92 18.84 0.42
CA ASN A 77 1.70 19.53 0.81
C ASN A 77 0.49 19.01 0.00
N VAL A 78 -0.71 19.38 0.42
CA VAL A 78 -1.95 18.88 -0.20
C VAL A 78 -2.09 19.28 -1.68
N LEU A 79 -1.60 20.46 -2.06
CA LEU A 79 -1.71 20.93 -3.45
C LEU A 79 -0.75 20.17 -4.35
N ASP A 80 0.46 19.89 -3.88
CA ASP A 80 1.43 19.04 -4.59
C ASP A 80 0.87 17.63 -4.76
N PHE A 81 0.29 17.05 -3.71
CA PHE A 81 -0.35 15.74 -3.79
C PHE A 81 -1.47 15.70 -4.84
N LEU A 82 -2.39 16.66 -4.81
CA LEU A 82 -3.50 16.72 -5.77
C LEU A 82 -2.99 16.91 -7.22
N ARG A 83 -1.98 17.75 -7.40
CA ARG A 83 -1.41 18.07 -8.72
C ARG A 83 -0.60 16.91 -9.30
N ASP A 84 0.28 16.28 -8.51
CA ASP A 84 1.28 15.35 -9.02
C ASP A 84 0.85 13.89 -8.87
N VAL A 85 0.08 13.58 -7.83
CA VAL A 85 -0.47 12.23 -7.56
C VAL A 85 -1.92 12.14 -8.04
N GLY A 86 -2.76 13.08 -7.64
CA GLY A 86 -4.21 13.02 -7.86
C GLY A 86 -4.64 12.95 -9.32
N LYS A 87 -3.89 13.52 -10.26
CA LYS A 87 -4.22 13.51 -11.70
C LYS A 87 -3.84 12.20 -12.43
N THR A 88 -3.06 11.32 -11.82
CA THR A 88 -2.50 10.14 -12.51
C THR A 88 -3.54 9.08 -12.80
N LEU A 89 -4.44 8.84 -11.85
CA LEU A 89 -5.57 7.91 -12.02
C LEU A 89 -6.87 8.70 -12.16
N THR A 90 -7.65 8.38 -13.16
CA THR A 90 -8.97 9.03 -13.33
C THR A 90 -9.99 8.52 -12.33
N VAL A 91 -10.97 9.34 -11.98
CA VAL A 91 -12.09 8.93 -11.11
C VAL A 91 -12.80 7.70 -11.68
N ASN A 92 -13.02 7.64 -13.01
CA ASN A 92 -13.66 6.49 -13.65
C ASN A 92 -12.85 5.20 -13.45
N TYR A 93 -11.52 5.28 -13.59
CA TYR A 93 -10.64 4.12 -13.34
C TYR A 93 -10.73 3.67 -11.89
N MET A 94 -10.62 4.59 -10.94
CA MET A 94 -10.69 4.28 -9.51
C MET A 94 -12.05 3.70 -9.11
N SER A 95 -13.14 4.29 -9.60
CA SER A 95 -14.51 3.83 -9.36
C SER A 95 -14.83 2.49 -10.02
N SER A 96 -14.07 2.05 -11.01
CA SER A 96 -14.24 0.74 -11.64
C SER A 96 -13.77 -0.44 -10.79
N LYS A 97 -13.01 -0.18 -9.72
CA LYS A 97 -12.49 -1.23 -8.83
C LYS A 97 -13.62 -1.83 -7.99
N GLU A 98 -13.59 -3.14 -7.81
CA GLU A 98 -14.63 -3.88 -7.11
C GLU A 98 -14.85 -3.40 -5.66
N SER A 99 -13.75 -3.11 -4.95
CA SER A 99 -13.78 -2.56 -3.60
C SER A 99 -14.46 -1.20 -3.51
N VAL A 100 -14.36 -0.38 -4.56
CA VAL A 100 -14.97 0.94 -4.64
C VAL A 100 -16.44 0.85 -5.07
N LYS A 101 -16.75 0.05 -6.08
CA LYS A 101 -18.13 -0.13 -6.58
C LYS A 101 -19.12 -0.47 -5.47
N LYS A 102 -18.76 -1.45 -4.63
CA LYS A 102 -19.61 -1.88 -3.50
C LYS A 102 -19.86 -0.77 -2.49
N ARG A 103 -18.90 0.15 -2.33
CA ARG A 103 -18.98 1.21 -1.33
C ARG A 103 -19.65 2.48 -1.84
N VAL A 104 -19.61 2.75 -3.16
CA VAL A 104 -20.24 3.94 -3.75
C VAL A 104 -21.75 3.96 -3.47
N GLU A 105 -22.41 2.80 -3.52
CA GLU A 105 -23.86 2.68 -3.26
C GLU A 105 -24.22 2.92 -1.79
N THR A 106 -23.34 2.58 -0.86
CA THR A 106 -23.57 2.69 0.60
C THR A 106 -22.98 3.96 1.23
N GLY A 107 -22.25 4.73 0.45
CA GLY A 107 -21.52 5.91 0.86
C GLY A 107 -20.03 5.64 1.05
N LEU A 108 -19.22 6.37 0.30
CA LEU A 108 -17.76 6.33 0.33
C LEU A 108 -17.25 7.74 0.53
N SER A 109 -16.52 8.01 1.61
CA SER A 109 -15.93 9.33 1.83
C SER A 109 -14.80 9.57 0.82
N PHE A 110 -14.51 10.86 0.56
CA PHE A 110 -13.35 11.22 -0.25
C PHE A 110 -12.04 10.69 0.35
N THR A 111 -11.95 10.65 1.67
CA THR A 111 -10.81 10.10 2.41
C THR A 111 -10.58 8.64 2.04
N GLU A 112 -11.57 7.77 2.19
CA GLU A 112 -11.45 6.36 1.80
C GLU A 112 -11.23 6.18 0.29
N PHE A 113 -11.90 6.98 -0.54
CA PHE A 113 -11.72 6.95 -1.99
C PHE A 113 -10.28 7.27 -2.40
N SER A 114 -9.65 8.23 -1.71
CA SER A 114 -8.27 8.63 -1.98
C SER A 114 -7.21 7.59 -1.57
N TYR A 115 -7.58 6.60 -0.73
CA TYR A 115 -6.67 5.56 -0.28
C TYR A 115 -5.96 4.84 -1.44
N GLN A 116 -6.69 4.57 -2.50
CA GLN A 116 -6.16 3.91 -3.69
C GLN A 116 -5.02 4.71 -4.35
N LEU A 117 -5.11 6.05 -4.35
CA LEU A 117 -4.04 6.93 -4.83
C LEU A 117 -2.80 6.87 -3.93
N LEU A 118 -3.00 6.85 -2.61
CA LEU A 118 -1.90 6.77 -1.65
C LEU A 118 -1.11 5.48 -1.85
N GLN A 119 -1.77 4.33 -1.83
CA GLN A 119 -1.07 3.05 -2.02
C GLN A 119 -0.42 2.93 -3.41
N ALA A 120 -1.03 3.51 -4.44
CA ALA A 120 -0.44 3.53 -5.78
C ALA A 120 0.82 4.41 -5.83
N TYR A 121 0.83 5.54 -5.15
CA TYR A 121 1.99 6.41 -5.03
C TYR A 121 3.09 5.77 -4.17
N ASP A 122 2.75 5.10 -3.07
CA ASP A 122 3.71 4.32 -2.27
C ASP A 122 4.46 3.32 -3.15
N PHE A 123 3.74 2.60 -4.01
CA PHE A 123 4.39 1.64 -4.91
C PHE A 123 5.33 2.31 -5.91
N GLN A 124 4.96 3.48 -6.44
CA GLN A 124 5.88 4.25 -7.29
C GLN A 124 7.12 4.72 -6.53
N CYS A 125 6.98 5.19 -5.29
CA CYS A 125 8.12 5.58 -4.45
C CYS A 125 9.08 4.41 -4.22
N LEU A 126 8.54 3.24 -3.90
CA LEU A 126 9.32 2.01 -3.72
C LEU A 126 9.97 1.54 -5.03
N TYR A 127 9.26 1.65 -6.14
CA TYR A 127 9.78 1.35 -7.47
C TYR A 127 10.99 2.23 -7.81
N ALA A 128 10.87 3.54 -7.57
CA ALA A 128 11.90 4.51 -7.93
C ALA A 128 13.11 4.51 -6.98
N ASN A 129 12.90 4.26 -5.69
CA ASN A 129 13.93 4.44 -4.67
C ASN A 129 14.50 3.13 -4.10
N ASN A 130 13.79 2.01 -4.25
CA ASN A 130 14.14 0.73 -3.64
C ASN A 130 14.17 -0.42 -4.65
N ASP A 131 14.04 -0.15 -5.95
CA ASP A 131 13.99 -1.15 -7.04
C ASP A 131 12.89 -2.21 -6.85
N VAL A 132 11.79 -1.86 -6.20
CA VAL A 132 10.66 -2.75 -5.95
C VAL A 132 9.78 -2.84 -7.19
N ILE A 133 9.81 -4.00 -7.85
CA ILE A 133 9.03 -4.24 -9.08
C ILE A 133 7.77 -5.10 -8.86
N LEU A 134 7.62 -5.74 -7.70
CA LEU A 134 6.49 -6.60 -7.35
C LEU A 134 5.88 -6.16 -6.03
N GLN A 135 4.56 -5.88 -6.00
CA GLN A 135 3.81 -5.69 -4.78
C GLN A 135 2.94 -6.93 -4.49
N MET A 136 2.94 -7.37 -3.22
CA MET A 136 2.15 -8.51 -2.75
C MET A 136 1.18 -8.08 -1.66
N GLY A 137 0.03 -8.78 -1.60
CA GLY A 137 -0.96 -8.61 -0.55
C GLY A 137 -1.99 -9.74 -0.50
N GLY A 138 -2.99 -9.61 0.34
CA GLY A 138 -4.17 -10.47 0.30
C GLY A 138 -5.03 -10.20 -0.94
N SER A 139 -5.94 -11.11 -1.26
CA SER A 139 -6.80 -11.00 -2.45
C SER A 139 -7.70 -9.75 -2.42
N ASP A 140 -8.03 -9.23 -1.24
CA ASP A 140 -8.73 -7.96 -1.04
C ASP A 140 -7.94 -6.74 -1.54
N GLN A 141 -6.60 -6.85 -1.64
CA GLN A 141 -5.69 -5.79 -2.08
C GLN A 141 -5.50 -5.71 -3.60
N TRP A 142 -6.10 -6.61 -4.36
CA TRP A 142 -5.91 -6.66 -5.82
C TRP A 142 -6.17 -5.32 -6.52
N GLY A 143 -7.26 -4.64 -6.15
CA GLY A 143 -7.62 -3.33 -6.69
C GLY A 143 -6.58 -2.25 -6.41
N ASN A 144 -6.08 -2.18 -5.18
CA ASN A 144 -5.06 -1.22 -4.76
C ASN A 144 -3.71 -1.51 -5.44
N ILE A 145 -3.26 -2.76 -5.43
CA ILE A 145 -1.96 -3.16 -6.02
C ILE A 145 -1.95 -2.92 -7.54
N THR A 146 -3.02 -3.30 -8.25
CA THR A 146 -3.11 -3.06 -9.71
C THR A 146 -3.22 -1.58 -10.05
N SER A 147 -3.74 -0.76 -9.15
CA SER A 147 -3.70 0.70 -9.32
C SER A 147 -2.28 1.23 -9.22
N GLY A 148 -1.45 0.66 -8.37
CA GLY A 148 -0.02 0.97 -8.30
C GLY A 148 0.74 0.60 -9.58
N THR A 149 0.48 -0.57 -10.16
CA THR A 149 1.10 -0.94 -11.44
C THR A 149 0.72 0.01 -12.58
N GLU A 150 -0.55 0.43 -12.65
CA GLU A 150 -1.03 1.40 -13.62
C GLU A 150 -0.46 2.81 -13.38
N PHE A 151 -0.30 3.18 -12.10
CA PHE A 151 0.29 4.45 -11.68
C PHE A 151 1.75 4.55 -12.16
N ILE A 152 2.56 3.51 -11.91
CA ILE A 152 3.95 3.40 -12.36
C ILE A 152 4.03 3.46 -13.89
N ARG A 153 3.15 2.73 -14.58
CA ARG A 153 3.09 2.74 -16.04
C ARG A 153 2.84 4.15 -16.60
N LYS A 154 1.91 4.89 -16.01
CA LYS A 154 1.53 6.24 -16.48
C LYS A 154 2.56 7.31 -16.16
N ASN A 155 3.10 7.31 -14.95
CA ASN A 155 3.97 8.38 -14.48
C ASN A 155 5.42 8.24 -14.90
N VAL A 156 5.94 7.01 -14.89
CA VAL A 156 7.38 6.76 -15.10
C VAL A 156 7.64 5.79 -16.25
N SER A 157 6.60 5.42 -17.00
CA SER A 157 6.68 4.44 -18.10
C SER A 157 7.33 3.12 -17.68
N GLY A 158 7.24 2.81 -16.39
CA GLY A 158 7.82 1.62 -15.78
C GLY A 158 6.92 0.40 -15.92
N LYS A 159 7.47 -0.77 -15.60
CA LYS A 159 6.76 -2.04 -15.58
C LYS A 159 6.87 -2.65 -14.18
N ALA A 160 5.74 -2.78 -13.51
CA ALA A 160 5.62 -3.39 -12.21
C ALA A 160 4.56 -4.50 -12.20
N TYR A 161 4.58 -5.34 -11.18
CA TYR A 161 3.78 -6.56 -11.10
C TYR A 161 2.98 -6.60 -9.81
N ALA A 162 1.84 -7.30 -9.86
CA ALA A 162 0.93 -7.54 -8.74
C ALA A 162 0.83 -9.04 -8.46
N LEU A 163 0.88 -9.41 -7.19
CA LEU A 163 0.63 -10.79 -6.75
C LEU A 163 -0.25 -10.76 -5.51
N THR A 164 -1.33 -11.53 -5.52
CA THR A 164 -2.17 -11.69 -4.33
C THR A 164 -2.26 -13.15 -3.92
N THR A 165 -2.47 -13.35 -2.63
CA THR A 165 -2.73 -14.67 -2.05
C THR A 165 -4.14 -14.70 -1.45
N PRO A 166 -4.78 -15.87 -1.34
CA PRO A 166 -6.02 -16.01 -0.60
C PRO A 166 -5.89 -15.46 0.82
N LEU A 167 -6.97 -14.89 1.35
CA LEU A 167 -7.01 -14.46 2.74
C LEU A 167 -6.95 -15.67 3.67
N LEU A 168 -6.24 -15.52 4.78
CA LEU A 168 -6.29 -16.49 5.87
C LEU A 168 -7.64 -16.39 6.56
N THR A 169 -8.39 -17.47 6.58
CA THR A 169 -9.66 -17.59 7.29
C THR A 169 -9.50 -18.42 8.55
N LYS A 170 -10.34 -18.17 9.54
CA LYS A 170 -10.45 -19.11 10.67
C LYS A 170 -11.01 -20.44 10.14
N ALA A 171 -10.46 -21.52 10.65
CA ALA A 171 -10.97 -22.86 10.40
C ALA A 171 -12.37 -23.05 11.02
#